data_a79a5423cfa9ceb4eb684c186af7cae0
#
_entry.id   a79a5423cfa9ceb4eb684c186af7cae0
#
_cell.length_a   1.000
_cell.length_b   1.000
_cell.length_c   1.000
_cell.angle_alpha   90.00
_cell.angle_beta   90.00
_cell.angle_gamma   90.00
#
_symmetry.space_group_name_H-M   'P 1'
#
loop_
_entity.id
_entity.type
_entity.pdbx_description
1 polymer ?
#
loop_
_entity_poly.entity_id
_entity_poly.type
_entity_poly.pdbx_seq_one_letter_code
_entity_poly.pdbx_strand_id
1 'polypeptide(L)'
;MQKNFLVLGIESSCDETGVALVRAHAGQGVPTLLAHALHSQIDMHQAYGGVVPELASRDHIRRVLPLTETVLAESGCSLAEVDVIAYTRGPGLAGALLVGAGVACALGAALDKPVLGVHHLEGHLLSPFLSADPPQFPFVALLVSGGHTQLMRVDGVGHYEILGETIDDAAGEAFDKSAKLMGLGYPGGPALSTLAQQGDPAAFKLPRPLLHSGNLDFSFAGLKTAVMTQAKKLGDDLEARKADLAASTQAAIVDVLVKKSLTALKETGLQRIVVAGGVGANSLLRAQLNTACARLGVRVHYPELHLCTDNGAMIALAAAMRLQSGQQQARRDYAFDVKPRWPLDAISPVASPVPGPMAGTLPSGTAP
;
A
#
# COMPACT_ATOMS: atom_id res chain seq x y z
N MET A 1 10.74 -28.54 16.17
CA MET A 1 9.84 -28.31 15.02
C MET A 1 9.35 -26.87 15.10
N GLN A 2 9.70 -26.07 14.14
CA GLN A 2 9.18 -24.68 14.07
C GLN A 2 7.68 -24.76 13.77
N LYS A 3 6.87 -24.17 14.64
CA LYS A 3 5.41 -24.25 14.56
C LYS A 3 4.91 -23.26 13.51
N ASN A 4 4.11 -23.74 12.55
CA ASN A 4 3.36 -22.89 11.65
C ASN A 4 2.31 -22.11 12.43
N PHE A 5 1.96 -20.91 11.99
CA PHE A 5 0.89 -20.12 12.58
C PHE A 5 0.04 -19.45 11.48
N LEU A 6 -1.22 -19.24 11.81
CA LEU A 6 -2.22 -18.65 10.92
C LEU A 6 -2.52 -17.21 11.35
N VAL A 7 -2.47 -16.29 10.39
CA VAL A 7 -2.80 -14.88 10.59
C VAL A 7 -4.04 -14.53 9.77
N LEU A 8 -5.11 -14.11 10.44
CA LEU A 8 -6.28 -13.51 9.82
C LEU A 8 -6.04 -12.00 9.72
N GLY A 9 -6.06 -11.45 8.51
CA GLY A 9 -5.88 -10.02 8.27
C GLY A 9 -7.17 -9.33 7.87
N ILE A 10 -7.44 -8.18 8.46
CA ILE A 10 -8.62 -7.34 8.21
C ILE A 10 -8.16 -5.97 7.71
N GLU A 11 -8.58 -5.62 6.49
CA GLU A 11 -8.39 -4.29 5.88
C GLU A 11 -9.71 -3.54 5.87
N SER A 12 -9.71 -2.29 6.34
CA SER A 12 -10.89 -1.41 6.33
C SER A 12 -10.52 0.07 6.35
N SER A 13 -9.38 0.45 5.78
CA SER A 13 -8.86 1.82 5.94
C SER A 13 -9.57 2.89 5.10
N CYS A 14 -10.24 2.50 4.01
CA CYS A 14 -10.90 3.45 3.09
C CYS A 14 -12.25 2.94 2.60
N ASP A 15 -12.35 2.46 1.37
CA ASP A 15 -13.59 2.05 0.70
C ASP A 15 -13.57 0.58 0.23
N GLU A 16 -12.53 -0.17 0.58
CA GLU A 16 -12.48 -1.62 0.45
C GLU A 16 -12.52 -2.29 1.82
N THR A 17 -13.37 -3.32 1.94
CA THR A 17 -13.32 -4.25 3.07
C THR A 17 -12.65 -5.53 2.63
N GLY A 18 -11.48 -5.83 3.16
CA GLY A 18 -10.72 -7.02 2.82
C GLY A 18 -10.49 -7.93 4.02
N VAL A 19 -10.62 -9.24 3.82
CA VAL A 19 -10.23 -10.27 4.80
C VAL A 19 -9.38 -11.31 4.11
N ALA A 20 -8.34 -11.81 4.79
CA ALA A 20 -7.51 -12.88 4.24
C ALA A 20 -6.92 -13.76 5.35
N LEU A 21 -6.57 -14.97 5.00
CA LEU A 21 -5.86 -15.92 5.86
C LEU A 21 -4.52 -16.27 5.24
N VAL A 22 -3.47 -16.05 6.01
CA VAL A 22 -2.08 -16.33 5.62
C VAL A 22 -1.48 -17.34 6.58
N ARG A 23 -0.75 -18.32 6.03
CA ARG A 23 0.05 -19.28 6.81
C ARG A 23 1.51 -18.85 6.78
N ALA A 24 2.10 -18.69 7.96
CA ALA A 24 3.50 -18.39 8.15
C ALA A 24 4.22 -19.53 8.86
N HIS A 25 5.53 -19.63 8.62
CA HIS A 25 6.40 -20.59 9.31
C HIS A 25 7.23 -19.85 10.34
N ALA A 26 7.38 -20.40 11.55
CA ALA A 26 8.29 -19.81 12.51
C ALA A 26 9.73 -19.94 12.00
N GLY A 27 10.38 -18.82 11.75
CA GLY A 27 11.78 -18.77 11.34
C GLY A 27 12.04 -18.01 10.05
N GLN A 28 11.84 -18.59 8.90
CA GLN A 28 12.12 -17.92 7.62
C GLN A 28 11.25 -18.49 6.50
N GLY A 29 11.07 -17.70 5.44
CA GLY A 29 10.30 -18.03 4.27
C GLY A 29 9.15 -17.04 4.07
N VAL A 30 8.71 -16.91 2.83
CA VAL A 30 7.57 -16.06 2.50
C VAL A 30 6.30 -16.76 2.99
N PRO A 31 5.43 -16.06 3.74
CA PRO A 31 4.13 -16.59 4.13
C PRO A 31 3.27 -16.95 2.91
N THR A 32 2.41 -17.94 3.06
CA THR A 32 1.53 -18.42 1.99
C THR A 32 0.12 -17.89 2.18
N LEU A 33 -0.45 -17.22 1.18
CA LEU A 33 -1.85 -16.85 1.14
C LEU A 33 -2.70 -18.11 0.95
N LEU A 34 -3.64 -18.36 1.88
CA LEU A 34 -4.56 -19.49 1.81
C LEU A 34 -5.88 -19.15 1.13
N ALA A 35 -6.45 -18.00 1.51
CA ALA A 35 -7.68 -17.46 0.93
C ALA A 35 -7.75 -15.96 1.19
N HIS A 36 -8.47 -15.23 0.34
CA HIS A 36 -8.81 -13.83 0.56
C HIS A 36 -10.16 -13.48 -0.06
N ALA A 37 -10.87 -12.58 0.58
CA ALA A 37 -12.12 -12.04 0.07
C ALA A 37 -12.13 -10.53 0.20
N LEU A 38 -12.72 -9.86 -0.79
CA LEU A 38 -12.75 -8.41 -0.91
C LEU A 38 -14.15 -7.95 -1.28
N HIS A 39 -14.62 -6.88 -0.64
CA HIS A 39 -15.81 -6.13 -1.03
C HIS A 39 -15.41 -4.69 -1.28
N SER A 40 -15.62 -4.20 -2.50
CA SER A 40 -15.40 -2.80 -2.86
C SER A 40 -16.70 -2.01 -2.76
N GLN A 41 -16.60 -0.79 -2.24
CA GLN A 41 -17.72 0.14 -2.06
C GLN A 41 -17.79 1.17 -3.20
N ILE A 42 -17.03 0.96 -4.31
CA ILE A 42 -16.95 1.90 -5.45
C ILE A 42 -18.35 2.29 -5.94
N ASP A 43 -19.23 1.32 -6.17
CA ASP A 43 -20.57 1.57 -6.68
C ASP A 43 -21.39 2.49 -5.76
N MET A 44 -21.25 2.31 -4.44
CA MET A 44 -21.92 3.16 -3.46
C MET A 44 -21.37 4.60 -3.48
N HIS A 45 -20.06 4.76 -3.64
CA HIS A 45 -19.41 6.07 -3.61
C HIS A 45 -19.46 6.81 -4.95
N GLN A 46 -19.72 6.10 -6.05
CA GLN A 46 -19.78 6.66 -7.40
C GLN A 46 -20.81 7.81 -7.51
N ALA A 47 -21.97 7.66 -6.88
CA ALA A 47 -23.02 8.68 -6.88
C ALA A 47 -22.58 10.00 -6.20
N TYR A 48 -21.58 9.95 -5.33
CA TYR A 48 -21.04 11.12 -4.60
C TYR A 48 -19.77 11.67 -5.26
N GLY A 49 -19.23 10.99 -6.26
CA GLY A 49 -18.01 11.37 -6.96
C GLY A 49 -16.74 11.27 -6.09
N GLY A 50 -16.73 10.36 -5.11
CA GLY A 50 -15.63 10.08 -4.19
C GLY A 50 -16.12 9.47 -2.87
N VAL A 51 -15.18 9.00 -2.06
CA VAL A 51 -15.48 8.29 -0.80
C VAL A 51 -16.17 9.20 0.22
N VAL A 52 -17.27 8.72 0.79
CA VAL A 52 -18.00 9.34 1.91
C VAL A 52 -17.66 8.55 3.18
N PRO A 53 -16.83 9.08 4.10
CA PRO A 53 -16.29 8.33 5.24
C PRO A 53 -17.34 7.67 6.15
N GLU A 54 -18.46 8.34 6.36
CA GLU A 54 -19.56 7.84 7.18
C GLU A 54 -20.22 6.60 6.56
N LEU A 55 -20.43 6.62 5.24
CA LEU A 55 -21.00 5.48 4.51
C LEU A 55 -20.01 4.31 4.48
N ALA A 56 -18.74 4.60 4.24
CA ALA A 56 -17.69 3.58 4.26
C ALA A 56 -17.65 2.85 5.60
N SER A 57 -17.62 3.57 6.72
CA SER A 57 -17.59 2.99 8.05
C SER A 57 -18.80 2.07 8.31
N ARG A 58 -20.00 2.49 7.90
CA ARG A 58 -21.24 1.70 8.08
C ARG A 58 -21.25 0.43 7.24
N ASP A 59 -20.69 0.46 6.05
CA ASP A 59 -20.65 -0.73 5.20
C ASP A 59 -19.59 -1.73 5.68
N HIS A 60 -18.43 -1.28 6.14
CA HIS A 60 -17.41 -2.15 6.74
C HIS A 60 -17.98 -3.04 7.85
N ILE A 61 -18.82 -2.48 8.74
CA ILE A 61 -19.46 -3.25 9.83
C ILE A 61 -20.27 -4.42 9.28
N ARG A 62 -20.91 -4.25 8.14
CA ARG A 62 -21.76 -5.29 7.51
C ARG A 62 -20.93 -6.35 6.78
N ARG A 63 -19.70 -6.02 6.34
CA ARG A 63 -18.92 -6.86 5.44
C ARG A 63 -17.87 -7.71 6.13
N VAL A 64 -17.25 -7.22 7.21
CA VAL A 64 -16.09 -7.90 7.81
C VAL A 64 -16.41 -9.34 8.23
N LEU A 65 -17.53 -9.60 8.90
CA LEU A 65 -17.88 -10.96 9.36
C LEU A 65 -18.24 -11.91 8.20
N PRO A 66 -19.12 -11.55 7.24
CA PRO A 66 -19.38 -12.41 6.08
C PRO A 66 -18.12 -12.72 5.25
N LEU A 67 -17.22 -11.75 5.07
CA LEU A 67 -15.95 -11.99 4.38
C LEU A 67 -15.03 -12.92 5.18
N THR A 68 -15.04 -12.82 6.51
CA THR A 68 -14.30 -13.74 7.37
C THR A 68 -14.81 -15.17 7.22
N GLU A 69 -16.13 -15.38 7.22
CA GLU A 69 -16.74 -16.70 6.99
C GLU A 69 -16.37 -17.27 5.62
N THR A 70 -16.39 -16.43 4.56
CA THR A 70 -15.98 -16.82 3.21
C THR A 70 -14.53 -17.30 3.19
N VAL A 71 -13.59 -16.51 3.77
CA VAL A 71 -12.16 -16.84 3.80
C VAL A 71 -11.88 -18.14 4.57
N LEU A 72 -12.56 -18.36 5.69
CA LEU A 72 -12.43 -19.59 6.45
C LEU A 72 -12.95 -20.80 5.67
N ALA A 73 -14.10 -20.68 5.02
CA ALA A 73 -14.66 -21.74 4.20
C ALA A 73 -13.75 -22.11 3.01
N GLU A 74 -13.25 -21.10 2.28
CA GLU A 74 -12.35 -21.29 1.14
C GLU A 74 -10.99 -21.88 1.51
N SER A 75 -10.46 -21.49 2.68
CA SER A 75 -9.17 -22.00 3.17
C SER A 75 -9.29 -23.41 3.81
N GLY A 76 -10.49 -23.88 4.09
CA GLY A 76 -10.73 -25.11 4.84
C GLY A 76 -10.29 -25.03 6.30
N CYS A 77 -10.07 -23.81 6.84
CA CYS A 77 -9.65 -23.58 8.21
C CYS A 77 -10.85 -23.11 9.07
N SER A 78 -10.76 -23.40 10.37
CA SER A 78 -11.71 -22.89 11.35
C SER A 78 -11.18 -21.64 12.04
N LEU A 79 -12.06 -20.82 12.60
CA LEU A 79 -11.68 -19.65 13.37
C LEU A 79 -10.86 -20.00 14.63
N ALA A 80 -11.06 -21.20 15.18
CA ALA A 80 -10.29 -21.71 16.32
C ALA A 80 -8.80 -21.95 15.99
N GLU A 81 -8.48 -22.26 14.73
CA GLU A 81 -7.12 -22.50 14.26
C GLU A 81 -6.32 -21.22 13.99
N VAL A 82 -6.99 -20.06 13.91
CA VAL A 82 -6.33 -18.78 13.78
C VAL A 82 -5.48 -18.50 15.02
N ASP A 83 -4.20 -18.17 14.82
CA ASP A 83 -3.27 -17.89 15.92
C ASP A 83 -3.19 -16.39 16.24
N VAL A 84 -3.33 -15.50 15.23
CA VAL A 84 -3.25 -14.05 15.37
C VAL A 84 -4.29 -13.38 14.46
N ILE A 85 -4.92 -12.32 14.98
CA ILE A 85 -5.82 -11.47 14.18
C ILE A 85 -5.13 -10.12 13.97
N ALA A 86 -4.85 -9.82 12.70
CA ALA A 86 -4.25 -8.56 12.29
C ALA A 86 -5.30 -7.61 11.72
N TYR A 87 -5.10 -6.32 11.93
CA TYR A 87 -6.00 -5.29 11.39
C TYR A 87 -5.21 -4.06 10.97
N THR A 88 -5.75 -3.29 10.04
CA THR A 88 -5.17 -2.01 9.64
C THR A 88 -5.38 -0.98 10.75
N ARG A 89 -4.26 -0.58 11.37
CA ARG A 89 -4.26 0.43 12.41
C ARG A 89 -4.24 1.85 11.85
N GLY A 90 -3.74 2.02 10.64
CA GLY A 90 -3.58 3.28 9.91
C GLY A 90 -2.42 3.23 8.91
N PRO A 91 -2.25 4.31 8.11
CA PRO A 91 -3.17 5.45 7.97
C PRO A 91 -4.49 5.07 7.28
N GLY A 92 -5.48 6.00 7.32
CA GLY A 92 -6.78 5.81 6.69
C GLY A 92 -7.89 6.67 7.32
N LEU A 93 -9.12 6.40 6.92
CA LEU A 93 -10.30 7.08 7.46
C LEU A 93 -10.58 6.62 8.89
N ALA A 94 -10.62 7.53 9.85
CA ALA A 94 -10.72 7.20 11.29
C ALA A 94 -11.88 6.26 11.61
N GLY A 95 -13.09 6.54 11.09
CA GLY A 95 -14.26 5.70 11.33
C GLY A 95 -14.16 4.30 10.73
N ALA A 96 -13.59 4.20 9.53
CA ALA A 96 -13.36 2.95 8.83
C ALA A 96 -12.31 2.08 9.56
N LEU A 97 -11.18 2.68 9.96
CA LEU A 97 -10.14 2.01 10.77
C LEU A 97 -10.70 1.48 12.10
N LEU A 98 -11.56 2.29 12.78
CA LEU A 98 -12.18 1.87 14.05
C LEU A 98 -13.04 0.62 13.90
N VAL A 99 -13.69 0.42 12.76
CA VAL A 99 -14.48 -0.79 12.50
C VAL A 99 -13.59 -2.02 12.45
N GLY A 100 -12.55 -2.03 11.61
CA GLY A 100 -11.63 -3.16 11.50
C GLY A 100 -10.93 -3.48 12.81
N ALA A 101 -10.41 -2.44 13.50
CA ALA A 101 -9.78 -2.58 14.80
C ALA A 101 -10.75 -3.13 15.87
N GLY A 102 -11.97 -2.60 15.92
CA GLY A 102 -12.99 -3.05 16.87
C GLY A 102 -13.40 -4.50 16.66
N VAL A 103 -13.65 -4.91 15.41
CA VAL A 103 -13.98 -6.31 15.07
C VAL A 103 -12.80 -7.24 15.38
N ALA A 104 -11.57 -6.87 15.02
CA ALA A 104 -10.38 -7.68 15.30
C ALA A 104 -10.20 -7.88 16.80
N CYS A 105 -10.31 -6.82 17.60
CA CYS A 105 -10.17 -6.91 19.07
C CYS A 105 -11.32 -7.68 19.72
N ALA A 106 -12.56 -7.53 19.22
CA ALA A 106 -13.71 -8.30 19.72
C ALA A 106 -13.55 -9.81 19.45
N LEU A 107 -13.14 -10.18 18.23
CA LEU A 107 -12.84 -11.57 17.88
C LEU A 107 -11.67 -12.11 18.72
N GLY A 108 -10.60 -11.31 18.87
CA GLY A 108 -9.45 -11.67 19.69
C GLY A 108 -9.85 -11.96 21.14
N ALA A 109 -10.66 -11.09 21.74
CA ALA A 109 -11.14 -11.26 23.11
C ALA A 109 -12.07 -12.48 23.26
N ALA A 110 -12.99 -12.68 22.30
CA ALA A 110 -13.94 -13.81 22.33
C ALA A 110 -13.25 -15.18 22.19
N LEU A 111 -12.12 -15.23 21.46
CA LEU A 111 -11.41 -16.46 21.13
C LEU A 111 -10.11 -16.64 21.93
N ASP A 112 -9.78 -15.71 22.81
CA ASP A 112 -8.48 -15.61 23.50
C ASP A 112 -7.28 -15.65 22.52
N LYS A 113 -7.38 -14.91 21.41
CA LYS A 113 -6.33 -14.81 20.39
C LYS A 113 -5.67 -13.43 20.44
N PRO A 114 -4.33 -13.36 20.32
CA PRO A 114 -3.63 -12.07 20.28
C PRO A 114 -3.96 -11.31 19.01
N VAL A 115 -3.93 -9.97 19.11
CA VAL A 115 -4.20 -9.04 18.00
C VAL A 115 -2.98 -8.22 17.64
N LEU A 116 -2.91 -7.78 16.38
CA LEU A 116 -1.78 -6.99 15.86
C LEU A 116 -2.27 -5.89 14.92
N GLY A 117 -2.01 -4.63 15.30
CA GLY A 117 -2.25 -3.49 14.41
C GLY A 117 -1.11 -3.31 13.41
N VAL A 118 -1.43 -3.25 12.12
CA VAL A 118 -0.50 -3.17 10.99
C VAL A 118 -0.59 -1.80 10.33
N HIS A 119 0.52 -1.33 9.78
CA HIS A 119 0.56 -0.13 8.97
C HIS A 119 0.10 -0.43 7.54
N HIS A 120 -0.90 0.29 7.06
CA HIS A 120 -1.51 0.11 5.74
C HIS A 120 -0.47 0.14 4.60
N LEU A 121 0.39 1.16 4.56
CA LEU A 121 1.40 1.31 3.51
C LEU A 121 2.48 0.23 3.56
N GLU A 122 2.79 -0.31 4.73
CA GLU A 122 3.67 -1.46 4.86
C GLU A 122 3.04 -2.71 4.23
N GLY A 123 1.72 -2.89 4.39
CA GLY A 123 0.97 -3.92 3.69
C GLY A 123 1.18 -3.84 2.18
N HIS A 124 1.00 -2.67 1.60
CA HIS A 124 1.27 -2.45 0.17
C HIS A 124 2.71 -2.76 -0.22
N LEU A 125 3.70 -2.26 0.53
CA LEU A 125 5.12 -2.49 0.23
C LEU A 125 5.51 -3.95 0.22
N LEU A 126 4.91 -4.75 1.10
CA LEU A 126 5.22 -6.16 1.24
C LEU A 126 4.35 -7.06 0.34
N SER A 127 3.23 -6.55 -0.22
CA SER A 127 2.32 -7.34 -1.04
C SER A 127 2.99 -8.07 -2.22
N PRO A 128 4.03 -7.55 -2.89
CA PRO A 128 4.74 -8.28 -3.95
C PRO A 128 5.42 -9.57 -3.49
N PHE A 129 5.62 -9.78 -2.18
CA PHE A 129 6.12 -11.06 -1.67
C PHE A 129 5.13 -12.21 -1.87
N LEU A 130 3.83 -11.91 -2.13
CA LEU A 130 2.82 -12.93 -2.49
C LEU A 130 2.83 -13.28 -3.98
N SER A 131 3.63 -12.60 -4.81
CA SER A 131 3.74 -12.91 -6.24
C SER A 131 4.57 -14.17 -6.50
N ALA A 132 4.44 -14.71 -7.72
CA ALA A 132 5.23 -15.87 -8.16
C ALA A 132 6.75 -15.60 -8.19
N ASP A 133 7.18 -14.33 -8.35
CA ASP A 133 8.58 -13.90 -8.29
C ASP A 133 8.75 -12.87 -7.14
N PRO A 134 8.84 -13.31 -5.89
CA PRO A 134 8.94 -12.42 -4.74
C PRO A 134 10.25 -11.64 -4.74
N PRO A 135 10.23 -10.35 -4.34
CA PRO A 135 11.45 -9.56 -4.21
C PRO A 135 12.35 -10.08 -3.08
N GLN A 136 13.60 -9.65 -3.11
CA GLN A 136 14.56 -9.84 -2.01
C GLN A 136 15.03 -8.48 -1.51
N PHE A 137 15.18 -8.33 -0.21
CA PHE A 137 15.77 -7.14 0.39
C PHE A 137 17.28 -7.06 0.06
N PRO A 138 17.89 -5.85 -0.04
CA PRO A 138 17.21 -4.56 -0.10
C PRO A 138 16.68 -4.24 -1.50
N PHE A 139 15.71 -3.31 -1.59
CA PHE A 139 15.16 -2.80 -2.85
C PHE A 139 14.73 -1.33 -2.74
N VAL A 140 14.60 -0.65 -3.89
CA VAL A 140 13.87 0.62 -3.97
C VAL A 140 12.39 0.31 -4.07
N ALA A 141 11.55 1.03 -3.34
CA ALA A 141 10.10 0.95 -3.48
C ALA A 141 9.53 2.23 -4.05
N LEU A 142 8.68 2.11 -5.07
CA LEU A 142 7.77 3.15 -5.54
C LEU A 142 6.37 2.82 -5.03
N LEU A 143 5.94 3.49 -3.98
CA LEU A 143 4.58 3.41 -3.44
C LEU A 143 3.72 4.48 -4.09
N VAL A 144 2.72 4.06 -4.88
CA VAL A 144 1.84 4.96 -5.64
C VAL A 144 0.39 4.54 -5.50
N SER A 145 -0.38 5.33 -4.75
CA SER A 145 -1.80 5.10 -4.48
C SER A 145 -2.63 6.37 -4.68
N GLY A 146 -3.90 6.33 -4.35
CA GLY A 146 -4.78 7.50 -4.33
C GLY A 146 -4.28 8.63 -3.43
N GLY A 147 -3.72 8.29 -2.26
CA GLY A 147 -3.28 9.26 -1.25
C GLY A 147 -1.77 9.39 -1.08
N HIS A 148 -0.96 8.52 -1.67
CA HIS A 148 0.49 8.49 -1.44
C HIS A 148 1.28 8.37 -2.74
N THR A 149 2.42 9.07 -2.78
CA THR A 149 3.45 8.89 -3.82
C THR A 149 4.80 9.07 -3.14
N GLN A 150 5.51 7.95 -2.93
CA GLN A 150 6.76 7.92 -2.17
C GLN A 150 7.76 6.99 -2.84
N LEU A 151 9.03 7.40 -2.85
CA LEU A 151 10.18 6.56 -3.13
C LEU A 151 10.89 6.24 -1.82
N MET A 152 11.23 4.98 -1.63
CA MET A 152 11.86 4.51 -0.40
C MET A 152 12.98 3.54 -0.70
N ARG A 153 13.95 3.48 0.19
CA ARG A 153 14.86 2.36 0.35
C ARG A 153 14.28 1.42 1.41
N VAL A 154 14.21 0.16 1.09
CA VAL A 154 13.66 -0.88 1.96
C VAL A 154 14.75 -1.92 2.21
N ASP A 155 15.33 -1.89 3.41
CA ASP A 155 16.40 -2.80 3.80
C ASP A 155 15.87 -4.10 4.45
N GLY A 156 14.63 -4.08 4.90
CA GLY A 156 13.96 -5.21 5.55
C GLY A 156 12.59 -4.81 6.08
N VAL A 157 11.87 -5.76 6.65
CA VAL A 157 10.60 -5.50 7.32
C VAL A 157 10.83 -4.50 8.46
N GLY A 158 10.06 -3.41 8.48
CA GLY A 158 10.20 -2.36 9.51
C GLY A 158 11.39 -1.40 9.31
N HIS A 159 12.17 -1.54 8.24
CA HIS A 159 13.34 -0.71 7.94
C HIS A 159 13.14 0.04 6.62
N TYR A 160 12.56 1.24 6.72
CA TYR A 160 12.15 2.08 5.59
C TYR A 160 12.81 3.45 5.69
N GLU A 161 13.49 3.85 4.62
CA GLU A 161 14.08 5.19 4.46
C GLU A 161 13.35 5.90 3.32
N ILE A 162 12.70 7.04 3.59
CA ILE A 162 12.06 7.86 2.57
C ILE A 162 13.14 8.59 1.78
N LEU A 163 13.22 8.33 0.48
CA LEU A 163 14.14 9.00 -0.45
C LEU A 163 13.53 10.25 -1.07
N GLY A 164 12.21 10.27 -1.20
CA GLY A 164 11.42 11.39 -1.70
C GLY A 164 9.93 11.08 -1.68
N GLU A 165 9.12 12.11 -1.56
CA GLU A 165 7.67 11.98 -1.51
C GLU A 165 6.97 13.14 -2.22
N THR A 166 5.65 13.02 -2.41
CA THR A 166 4.90 14.15 -2.96
C THR A 166 4.77 15.27 -1.96
N ILE A 167 5.00 16.50 -2.42
CA ILE A 167 4.87 17.72 -1.61
C ILE A 167 3.45 18.33 -1.69
N ASP A 168 2.61 17.78 -2.58
CA ASP A 168 1.24 18.25 -2.80
C ASP A 168 0.31 17.06 -3.14
N ASP A 169 -0.34 17.05 -4.31
CA ASP A 169 -1.23 15.96 -4.72
C ASP A 169 -0.44 14.65 -4.95
N ALA A 170 -0.99 13.51 -4.57
CA ALA A 170 -0.46 12.20 -4.95
C ALA A 170 -0.74 11.90 -6.45
N ALA A 171 0.02 10.95 -7.03
CA ALA A 171 -0.17 10.58 -8.44
C ALA A 171 -1.58 10.04 -8.73
N GLY A 172 -2.13 9.18 -7.85
CA GLY A 172 -3.49 8.68 -8.00
C GLY A 172 -4.52 9.79 -7.88
N GLU A 173 -4.35 10.71 -6.94
CA GLU A 173 -5.19 11.90 -6.80
C GLU A 173 -5.11 12.80 -8.06
N ALA A 174 -3.94 12.91 -8.69
CA ALA A 174 -3.80 13.64 -9.94
C ALA A 174 -4.55 12.97 -11.10
N PHE A 175 -4.54 11.62 -11.17
CA PHE A 175 -5.37 10.86 -12.09
C PHE A 175 -6.86 11.12 -11.86
N ASP A 176 -7.35 10.97 -10.63
CA ASP A 176 -8.76 11.09 -10.29
C ASP A 176 -9.29 12.51 -10.50
N LYS A 177 -8.53 13.52 -10.07
CA LYS A 177 -8.89 14.93 -10.28
C LYS A 177 -8.91 15.29 -11.78
N SER A 178 -7.95 14.79 -12.57
CA SER A 178 -7.91 15.02 -14.02
C SER A 178 -9.07 14.31 -14.72
N ALA A 179 -9.39 13.08 -14.34
CA ALA A 179 -10.54 12.34 -14.84
C ALA A 179 -11.85 13.11 -14.57
N LYS A 180 -12.03 13.61 -13.36
CA LYS A 180 -13.20 14.41 -12.96
C LYS A 180 -13.32 15.69 -13.81
N LEU A 181 -12.21 16.38 -14.12
CA LEU A 181 -12.20 17.56 -15.00
C LEU A 181 -12.62 17.24 -16.43
N MET A 182 -12.42 16.00 -16.88
CA MET A 182 -12.83 15.50 -18.19
C MET A 182 -14.23 14.88 -18.18
N GLY A 183 -14.95 14.92 -17.05
CA GLY A 183 -16.28 14.31 -16.93
C GLY A 183 -16.25 12.79 -16.95
N LEU A 184 -15.11 12.16 -16.64
CA LEU A 184 -14.99 10.72 -16.47
C LEU A 184 -15.50 10.31 -15.08
N GLY A 185 -16.05 9.11 -14.97
CA GLY A 185 -16.63 8.60 -13.71
C GLY A 185 -15.59 8.34 -12.61
N TYR A 186 -16.05 7.78 -11.51
CA TYR A 186 -15.24 7.31 -10.39
C TYR A 186 -15.19 5.77 -10.40
N PRO A 187 -14.02 5.14 -10.14
CA PRO A 187 -12.70 5.75 -9.93
C PRO A 187 -12.10 6.32 -11.21
N GLY A 188 -11.50 7.52 -11.08
CA GLY A 188 -11.03 8.28 -12.23
C GLY A 188 -9.80 7.71 -12.92
N GLY A 189 -8.85 7.15 -12.15
CA GLY A 189 -7.59 6.63 -12.67
C GLY A 189 -7.78 5.55 -13.74
N PRO A 190 -8.53 4.47 -13.51
CA PRO A 190 -8.85 3.45 -14.52
C PRO A 190 -9.58 4.02 -15.73
N ALA A 191 -10.57 4.89 -15.53
CA ALA A 191 -11.33 5.51 -16.61
C ALA A 191 -10.44 6.38 -17.52
N LEU A 192 -9.58 7.21 -16.93
CA LEU A 192 -8.61 8.02 -17.66
C LEU A 192 -7.62 7.15 -18.42
N SER A 193 -7.09 6.10 -17.80
CA SER A 193 -6.12 5.20 -18.42
C SER A 193 -6.71 4.43 -19.60
N THR A 194 -7.97 4.03 -19.53
CA THR A 194 -8.68 3.38 -20.63
C THR A 194 -8.87 4.36 -21.81
N LEU A 195 -9.32 5.57 -21.51
CA LEU A 195 -9.50 6.60 -22.55
C LEU A 195 -8.17 7.00 -23.19
N ALA A 196 -7.10 7.09 -22.41
CA ALA A 196 -5.76 7.45 -22.87
C ALA A 196 -5.20 6.51 -23.95
N GLN A 197 -5.65 5.25 -23.99
CA GLN A 197 -5.24 4.30 -25.04
C GLN A 197 -5.69 4.69 -26.45
N GLN A 198 -6.66 5.58 -26.57
CA GLN A 198 -7.23 6.02 -27.85
C GLN A 198 -6.67 7.38 -28.29
N GLY A 199 -5.84 8.03 -27.47
CA GLY A 199 -5.34 9.37 -27.73
C GLY A 199 -3.85 9.43 -28.00
N ASP A 200 -3.40 10.59 -28.52
CA ASP A 200 -1.99 10.90 -28.73
C ASP A 200 -1.37 11.50 -27.45
N PRO A 201 -0.37 10.81 -26.82
CA PRO A 201 0.31 11.33 -25.64
C PRO A 201 1.15 12.60 -25.88
N ALA A 202 1.44 12.94 -27.16
CA ALA A 202 2.18 14.14 -27.54
C ALA A 202 1.29 15.32 -27.93
N ALA A 203 -0.04 15.14 -27.99
CA ALA A 203 -0.99 16.16 -28.45
C ALA A 203 -0.98 17.45 -27.62
N PHE A 204 -0.71 17.34 -26.31
CA PHE A 204 -0.65 18.49 -25.42
C PHE A 204 0.65 18.51 -24.61
N LYS A 205 1.35 19.65 -24.63
CA LYS A 205 2.52 19.91 -23.79
C LYS A 205 2.10 20.21 -22.36
N LEU A 206 1.92 19.18 -21.55
CA LEU A 206 1.62 19.33 -20.14
C LEU A 206 2.92 19.37 -19.30
N PRO A 207 2.95 20.08 -18.18
CA PRO A 207 4.14 20.17 -17.33
C PRO A 207 4.46 18.81 -16.65
N ARG A 208 5.74 18.61 -16.34
CA ARG A 208 6.26 17.53 -15.50
C ARG A 208 6.90 18.18 -14.28
N PRO A 209 6.11 18.54 -13.25
CA PRO A 209 6.63 19.27 -12.11
C PRO A 209 7.76 18.49 -11.43
N LEU A 210 8.74 19.20 -10.91
CA LEU A 210 9.92 18.68 -10.21
C LEU A 210 10.74 17.62 -10.97
N LEU A 211 10.49 17.36 -12.26
CA LEU A 211 11.21 16.34 -13.03
C LEU A 211 12.73 16.56 -13.02
N HIS A 212 13.18 17.81 -12.95
CA HIS A 212 14.58 18.24 -12.98
C HIS A 212 15.00 19.01 -11.70
N SER A 213 14.32 18.80 -10.57
CA SER A 213 14.60 19.51 -9.30
C SER A 213 15.91 19.12 -8.62
N GLY A 214 16.51 18.00 -9.04
CA GLY A 214 17.75 17.50 -8.39
C GLY A 214 17.49 16.67 -7.12
N ASN A 215 16.26 16.60 -6.61
CA ASN A 215 15.82 15.72 -5.53
C ASN A 215 14.85 14.64 -6.04
N LEU A 216 14.36 13.78 -5.17
CA LEU A 216 13.44 12.69 -5.49
C LEU A 216 11.96 13.00 -5.16
N ASP A 217 11.66 14.23 -4.76
CA ASP A 217 10.29 14.65 -4.45
C ASP A 217 9.42 14.76 -5.68
N PHE A 218 8.12 14.58 -5.50
CA PHE A 218 7.10 14.67 -6.52
C PHE A 218 6.21 15.89 -6.33
N SER A 219 5.56 16.34 -7.40
CA SER A 219 4.49 17.33 -7.36
C SER A 219 3.56 17.10 -8.55
N PHE A 220 2.26 17.14 -8.31
CA PHE A 220 1.25 16.95 -9.36
C PHE A 220 0.16 18.06 -9.36
N ALA A 221 0.08 18.94 -8.37
CA ALA A 221 -0.93 20.00 -8.32
C ALA A 221 -0.82 20.98 -9.50
N GLY A 222 0.42 21.28 -9.95
CA GLY A 222 0.66 22.10 -11.13
C GLY A 222 0.19 21.44 -12.43
N LEU A 223 0.32 20.12 -12.54
CA LEU A 223 -0.20 19.34 -13.67
C LEU A 223 -1.73 19.41 -13.74
N LYS A 224 -2.43 19.19 -12.61
CA LYS A 224 -3.89 19.32 -12.54
C LYS A 224 -4.37 20.68 -13.02
N THR A 225 -3.71 21.76 -12.60
CA THR A 225 -4.04 23.13 -13.04
C THR A 225 -3.85 23.29 -14.56
N ALA A 226 -2.79 22.72 -15.12
CA ALA A 226 -2.54 22.73 -16.55
C ALA A 226 -3.61 21.96 -17.35
N VAL A 227 -4.01 20.78 -16.87
CA VAL A 227 -5.10 19.98 -17.46
C VAL A 227 -6.41 20.76 -17.43
N MET A 228 -6.76 21.38 -16.30
CA MET A 228 -7.96 22.24 -16.20
C MET A 228 -7.90 23.40 -17.20
N THR A 229 -6.77 24.06 -17.31
CA THR A 229 -6.59 25.19 -18.26
C THR A 229 -6.73 24.72 -19.70
N GLN A 230 -6.17 23.55 -20.03
CA GLN A 230 -6.27 23.00 -21.38
C GLN A 230 -7.71 22.56 -21.70
N ALA A 231 -8.41 21.92 -20.77
CA ALA A 231 -9.82 21.55 -20.94
C ALA A 231 -10.70 22.79 -21.18
N LYS A 232 -10.48 23.88 -20.42
CA LYS A 232 -11.18 25.16 -20.63
C LYS A 232 -10.88 25.79 -22.00
N LYS A 233 -9.63 25.71 -22.49
CA LYS A 233 -9.26 26.21 -23.81
C LYS A 233 -9.91 25.45 -24.95
N LEU A 234 -10.15 24.16 -24.79
CA LEU A 234 -10.81 23.32 -25.79
C LEU A 234 -12.31 23.64 -25.88
N GLY A 235 -12.95 24.11 -24.80
CA GLY A 235 -14.38 24.46 -24.84
C GLY A 235 -15.22 23.31 -25.43
N ASP A 236 -15.92 23.62 -26.52
CA ASP A 236 -16.80 22.66 -27.23
C ASP A 236 -16.01 21.51 -27.90
N ASP A 237 -14.72 21.70 -28.20
CA ASP A 237 -13.86 20.68 -28.79
C ASP A 237 -13.36 19.66 -27.73
N LEU A 238 -13.65 19.87 -26.46
CA LEU A 238 -13.15 19.00 -25.39
C LEU A 238 -13.56 17.53 -25.62
N GLU A 239 -14.80 17.28 -26.00
CA GLU A 239 -15.29 15.91 -26.21
C GLU A 239 -14.50 15.20 -27.33
N ALA A 240 -14.25 15.87 -28.44
CA ALA A 240 -13.48 15.32 -29.55
C ALA A 240 -11.98 15.11 -29.26
N ARG A 241 -11.41 15.89 -28.32
CA ARG A 241 -9.99 15.86 -27.96
C ARG A 241 -9.72 15.24 -26.57
N LYS A 242 -10.75 14.71 -25.93
CA LYS A 242 -10.69 14.18 -24.56
C LYS A 242 -9.68 13.01 -24.45
N ALA A 243 -9.64 12.12 -25.44
CA ALA A 243 -8.69 11.01 -25.46
C ALA A 243 -7.22 11.50 -25.52
N ASP A 244 -6.94 12.51 -26.34
CA ASP A 244 -5.61 13.11 -26.44
C ASP A 244 -5.19 13.80 -25.13
N LEU A 245 -6.13 14.49 -24.46
CA LEU A 245 -5.88 15.13 -23.18
C LEU A 245 -5.61 14.08 -22.08
N ALA A 246 -6.37 12.99 -22.07
CA ALA A 246 -6.16 11.87 -21.16
C ALA A 246 -4.80 11.20 -21.40
N ALA A 247 -4.43 10.94 -22.66
CA ALA A 247 -3.14 10.35 -23.04
C ALA A 247 -1.96 11.24 -22.63
N SER A 248 -2.05 12.54 -22.91
CA SER A 248 -1.00 13.51 -22.52
C SER A 248 -0.89 13.66 -21.01
N THR A 249 -2.01 13.59 -20.28
CA THR A 249 -2.03 13.65 -18.81
C THR A 249 -1.38 12.41 -18.21
N GLN A 250 -1.77 11.22 -18.65
CA GLN A 250 -1.18 9.96 -18.22
C GLN A 250 0.33 9.93 -18.49
N ALA A 251 0.74 10.34 -19.71
CA ALA A 251 2.16 10.39 -20.06
C ALA A 251 2.94 11.32 -19.12
N ALA A 252 2.39 12.50 -18.79
CA ALA A 252 3.06 13.44 -17.90
C ALA A 252 3.26 12.87 -16.47
N ILE A 253 2.28 12.18 -15.93
CA ILE A 253 2.38 11.53 -14.61
C ILE A 253 3.42 10.40 -14.66
N VAL A 254 3.29 9.50 -15.64
CA VAL A 254 4.16 8.32 -15.78
C VAL A 254 5.61 8.70 -16.03
N ASP A 255 5.90 9.72 -16.85
CA ASP A 255 7.25 10.22 -17.10
C ASP A 255 7.96 10.63 -15.80
N VAL A 256 7.24 11.33 -14.90
CA VAL A 256 7.78 11.76 -13.61
C VAL A 256 8.05 10.55 -12.72
N LEU A 257 7.09 9.64 -12.60
CA LEU A 257 7.23 8.42 -11.77
C LEU A 257 8.42 7.57 -12.23
N VAL A 258 8.52 7.29 -13.54
CA VAL A 258 9.60 6.47 -14.10
C VAL A 258 10.96 7.14 -13.90
N LYS A 259 11.09 8.42 -14.25
CA LYS A 259 12.39 9.12 -14.21
C LYS A 259 12.93 9.26 -12.78
N LYS A 260 12.07 9.61 -11.82
CA LYS A 260 12.44 9.67 -10.40
C LYS A 260 12.81 8.29 -9.84
N SER A 261 12.10 7.23 -10.23
CA SER A 261 12.43 5.85 -9.85
C SER A 261 13.80 5.42 -10.36
N LEU A 262 14.13 5.74 -11.62
CA LEU A 262 15.46 5.45 -12.18
C LEU A 262 16.56 6.26 -11.50
N THR A 263 16.28 7.49 -11.09
CA THR A 263 17.22 8.31 -10.33
C THR A 263 17.47 7.70 -8.94
N ALA A 264 16.41 7.27 -8.23
CA ALA A 264 16.54 6.59 -6.94
C ALA A 264 17.35 5.29 -7.04
N LEU A 265 17.12 4.48 -8.07
CA LEU A 265 17.93 3.29 -8.34
C LEU A 265 19.41 3.61 -8.56
N LYS A 266 19.70 4.68 -9.31
CA LYS A 266 21.08 5.15 -9.54
C LYS A 266 21.74 5.64 -8.26
N GLU A 267 21.05 6.44 -7.44
CA GLU A 267 21.57 6.99 -6.20
C GLU A 267 21.81 5.93 -5.13
N THR A 268 20.92 4.95 -5.03
CA THR A 268 21.04 3.84 -4.06
C THR A 268 21.97 2.71 -4.52
N GLY A 269 22.24 2.60 -5.82
CA GLY A 269 22.98 1.49 -6.41
C GLY A 269 22.24 0.14 -6.38
N LEU A 270 20.95 0.13 -6.00
CA LEU A 270 20.16 -1.09 -5.90
C LEU A 270 19.67 -1.57 -7.28
N GLN A 271 19.58 -2.89 -7.43
CA GLN A 271 19.20 -3.53 -8.70
C GLN A 271 17.80 -4.17 -8.67
N ARG A 272 16.98 -3.76 -7.71
CA ARG A 272 15.58 -4.19 -7.58
C ARG A 272 14.71 -3.00 -7.26
N ILE A 273 13.54 -2.96 -7.89
CA ILE A 273 12.49 -2.01 -7.55
C ILE A 273 11.16 -2.75 -7.37
N VAL A 274 10.48 -2.41 -6.31
CA VAL A 274 9.10 -2.82 -6.02
C VAL A 274 8.17 -1.66 -6.37
N VAL A 275 7.09 -1.94 -7.10
CA VAL A 275 6.01 -0.96 -7.35
C VAL A 275 4.76 -1.45 -6.66
N ALA A 276 4.23 -0.66 -5.73
CA ALA A 276 3.10 -1.01 -4.90
C ALA A 276 2.03 0.09 -4.87
N GLY A 277 0.80 -0.27 -4.53
CA GLY A 277 -0.37 0.60 -4.54
C GLY A 277 -1.11 0.62 -5.87
N GLY A 278 -2.35 1.11 -5.86
CA GLY A 278 -3.30 1.00 -6.98
C GLY A 278 -2.82 1.57 -8.31
N VAL A 279 -2.05 2.68 -8.30
CA VAL A 279 -1.46 3.26 -9.53
C VAL A 279 -0.41 2.32 -10.13
N GLY A 280 0.18 1.42 -9.35
CA GLY A 280 1.08 0.36 -9.83
C GLY A 280 0.43 -0.62 -10.81
N ALA A 281 -0.89 -0.66 -10.92
CA ALA A 281 -1.61 -1.42 -11.93
C ALA A 281 -1.65 -0.72 -13.32
N ASN A 282 -1.26 0.57 -13.41
CA ASN A 282 -1.29 1.31 -14.67
C ASN A 282 -0.37 0.67 -15.72
N SER A 283 -0.93 0.31 -16.89
CA SER A 283 -0.23 -0.42 -17.94
C SER A 283 0.93 0.38 -18.56
N LEU A 284 0.78 1.69 -18.73
CA LEU A 284 1.83 2.55 -19.29
C LEU A 284 3.01 2.67 -18.31
N LEU A 285 2.73 2.84 -17.01
CA LEU A 285 3.76 2.85 -15.98
C LEU A 285 4.57 1.54 -15.99
N ARG A 286 3.87 0.39 -15.98
CA ARG A 286 4.52 -0.91 -16.05
C ARG A 286 5.37 -1.08 -17.30
N ALA A 287 4.84 -0.75 -18.46
CA ALA A 287 5.55 -0.87 -19.74
C ALA A 287 6.82 -0.02 -19.79
N GLN A 288 6.72 1.26 -19.41
CA GLN A 288 7.86 2.17 -19.45
C GLN A 288 8.92 1.82 -18.39
N LEU A 289 8.49 1.53 -17.16
CA LEU A 289 9.42 1.19 -16.09
C LEU A 289 10.14 -0.14 -16.37
N ASN A 290 9.43 -1.17 -16.82
CA ASN A 290 10.03 -2.45 -17.20
C ASN A 290 11.06 -2.28 -18.33
N THR A 291 10.71 -1.51 -19.38
CA THR A 291 11.62 -1.24 -20.49
C THR A 291 12.88 -0.51 -20.03
N ALA A 292 12.72 0.51 -19.19
CA ALA A 292 13.85 1.30 -18.69
C ALA A 292 14.74 0.49 -17.72
N CYS A 293 14.14 -0.26 -16.81
CA CYS A 293 14.85 -1.10 -15.84
C CYS A 293 15.59 -2.27 -16.52
N ALA A 294 15.00 -2.89 -17.54
CA ALA A 294 15.64 -3.95 -18.30
C ALA A 294 16.96 -3.50 -18.94
N ARG A 295 17.02 -2.26 -19.46
CA ARG A 295 18.25 -1.68 -20.01
C ARG A 295 19.35 -1.46 -18.97
N LEU A 296 19.00 -1.37 -17.70
CA LEU A 296 19.90 -1.17 -16.57
C LEU A 296 20.22 -2.48 -15.81
N GLY A 297 19.65 -3.60 -16.22
CA GLY A 297 19.77 -4.87 -15.50
C GLY A 297 19.03 -4.90 -14.16
N VAL A 298 18.06 -4.00 -13.95
CA VAL A 298 17.27 -3.88 -12.73
C VAL A 298 16.00 -4.74 -12.85
N ARG A 299 15.70 -5.52 -11.81
CA ARG A 299 14.45 -6.29 -11.69
C ARG A 299 13.33 -5.43 -11.13
N VAL A 300 12.15 -5.54 -11.75
CA VAL A 300 10.92 -4.85 -11.27
C VAL A 300 9.95 -5.89 -10.74
N HIS A 301 9.46 -5.67 -9.53
CA HIS A 301 8.50 -6.55 -8.87
C HIS A 301 7.19 -5.81 -8.62
N TYR A 302 6.08 -6.49 -8.87
CA TYR A 302 4.71 -5.98 -8.66
C TYR A 302 3.92 -7.00 -7.87
N PRO A 303 2.91 -6.58 -7.10
CA PRO A 303 1.89 -7.51 -6.65
C PRO A 303 1.08 -8.03 -7.84
N GLU A 304 0.42 -9.16 -7.67
CA GLU A 304 -0.60 -9.62 -8.61
C GLU A 304 -1.67 -8.54 -8.80
N LEU A 305 -2.26 -8.43 -9.99
CA LEU A 305 -3.16 -7.31 -10.30
C LEU A 305 -4.33 -7.18 -9.32
N HIS A 306 -4.88 -8.31 -8.87
CA HIS A 306 -5.98 -8.34 -7.90
C HIS A 306 -5.56 -7.99 -6.46
N LEU A 307 -4.24 -7.89 -6.19
CA LEU A 307 -3.66 -7.48 -4.91
C LEU A 307 -3.04 -6.07 -4.96
N CYS A 308 -3.20 -5.34 -6.06
CA CYS A 308 -2.65 -3.98 -6.18
C CYS A 308 -3.43 -2.94 -5.36
N THR A 309 -4.76 -3.14 -5.21
CA THR A 309 -5.62 -2.28 -4.38
C THR A 309 -5.63 -2.73 -2.94
N ASP A 310 -6.34 -1.99 -2.07
CA ASP A 310 -6.49 -2.33 -0.66
C ASP A 310 -7.11 -3.72 -0.50
N ASN A 311 -6.52 -4.57 0.35
CA ASN A 311 -6.98 -5.93 0.53
C ASN A 311 -6.51 -6.53 1.87
N GLY A 312 -7.19 -7.59 2.34
CA GLY A 312 -6.83 -8.26 3.59
C GLY A 312 -5.51 -9.03 3.53
N ALA A 313 -5.10 -9.50 2.32
CA ALA A 313 -3.89 -10.31 2.17
C ALA A 313 -2.62 -9.52 2.50
N MET A 314 -2.54 -8.25 2.11
CA MET A 314 -1.41 -7.38 2.42
C MET A 314 -1.24 -7.16 3.93
N ILE A 315 -2.36 -7.08 4.67
CA ILE A 315 -2.36 -6.88 6.14
C ILE A 315 -1.97 -8.17 6.86
N ALA A 316 -2.54 -9.31 6.45
CA ALA A 316 -2.16 -10.62 6.99
C ALA A 316 -0.68 -10.93 6.75
N LEU A 317 -0.18 -10.65 5.53
CA LEU A 317 1.21 -10.84 5.15
C LEU A 317 2.16 -9.97 5.98
N ALA A 318 1.90 -8.66 6.06
CA ALA A 318 2.75 -7.73 6.81
C ALA A 318 2.80 -8.12 8.30
N ALA A 319 1.67 -8.49 8.90
CA ALA A 319 1.63 -9.03 10.26
C ALA A 319 2.48 -10.29 10.40
N ALA A 320 2.32 -11.26 9.48
CA ALA A 320 3.08 -12.50 9.50
C ALA A 320 4.59 -12.25 9.41
N MET A 321 5.03 -11.38 8.48
CA MET A 321 6.44 -11.05 8.30
C MET A 321 7.03 -10.29 9.50
N ARG A 322 6.27 -9.39 10.14
CA ARG A 322 6.68 -8.72 11.38
C ARG A 322 6.83 -9.68 12.55
N LEU A 323 5.93 -10.65 12.68
CA LEU A 323 6.02 -11.69 13.71
C LEU A 323 7.21 -12.61 13.47
N GLN A 324 7.46 -13.03 12.22
CA GLN A 324 8.61 -13.84 11.83
C GLN A 324 9.95 -13.15 12.10
N SER A 325 10.04 -11.86 11.82
CA SER A 325 11.26 -11.05 12.03
C SER A 325 11.49 -10.66 13.50
N GLY A 326 10.52 -10.92 14.37
CA GLY A 326 10.57 -10.47 15.78
C GLY A 326 10.41 -8.97 15.97
N GLN A 327 10.05 -8.24 14.90
CA GLN A 327 9.90 -6.77 14.93
C GLN A 327 8.69 -6.33 15.75
N GLN A 328 7.72 -7.19 15.93
CA GLN A 328 6.52 -6.88 16.70
C GLN A 328 5.97 -8.13 17.39
N GLN A 329 5.28 -7.91 18.51
CA GLN A 329 4.57 -8.97 19.23
C GLN A 329 3.06 -8.68 19.20
N ALA A 330 2.27 -9.70 18.92
CA ALA A 330 0.82 -9.62 19.05
C ALA A 330 0.42 -9.61 20.53
N ARG A 331 -0.65 -8.87 20.86
CA ARG A 331 -1.04 -8.56 22.26
C ARG A 331 -2.45 -9.07 22.56
N ARG A 332 -2.70 -9.36 23.84
CA ARG A 332 -4.00 -9.81 24.37
C ARG A 332 -4.65 -8.79 25.30
N ASP A 333 -4.15 -7.58 25.34
CA ASP A 333 -4.77 -6.51 26.15
C ASP A 333 -6.02 -5.91 25.47
N TYR A 334 -6.20 -6.17 24.16
CA TYR A 334 -7.29 -5.71 23.31
C TYR A 334 -7.55 -4.21 23.34
N ALA A 335 -6.67 -3.47 23.99
CA ALA A 335 -6.67 -2.01 23.93
C ALA A 335 -6.11 -1.57 22.56
N PHE A 336 -6.86 -0.76 21.86
CA PHE A 336 -6.44 -0.26 20.55
C PHE A 336 -6.70 1.23 20.41
N ASP A 337 -5.86 1.85 19.60
CA ASP A 337 -6.06 3.15 18.99
C ASP A 337 -5.90 3.00 17.48
N VAL A 338 -6.45 3.90 16.72
CA VAL A 338 -6.22 4.01 15.29
C VAL A 338 -5.41 5.25 14.98
N LYS A 339 -4.64 5.20 13.90
CA LYS A 339 -3.76 6.29 13.48
C LYS A 339 -4.14 6.76 12.07
N PRO A 340 -5.14 7.65 11.92
CA PRO A 340 -5.58 8.16 10.62
C PRO A 340 -4.45 8.80 9.81
N ARG A 341 -3.49 9.40 10.51
CA ARG A 341 -2.22 9.90 9.96
C ARG A 341 -1.09 9.18 10.66
N TRP A 342 -0.32 8.44 9.90
CA TRP A 342 0.80 7.68 10.43
C TRP A 342 1.89 7.60 9.37
N PRO A 343 2.99 8.35 9.50
CA PRO A 343 4.13 8.26 8.58
C PRO A 343 4.77 6.88 8.65
N LEU A 344 5.21 6.36 7.51
CA LEU A 344 5.77 5.00 7.45
C LEU A 344 7.13 4.89 8.15
N ASP A 345 7.95 5.93 8.09
CA ASP A 345 9.23 6.02 8.80
C ASP A 345 9.10 6.09 10.32
N ALA A 346 7.90 6.43 10.82
CA ALA A 346 7.57 6.36 12.25
C ALA A 346 7.27 4.93 12.76
N ILE A 347 7.36 3.91 11.90
CA ILE A 347 7.29 2.50 12.31
C ILE A 347 8.67 2.10 12.87
N SER A 348 8.91 2.37 14.14
CA SER A 348 10.15 1.92 14.76
C SER A 348 10.18 0.40 14.90
N PRO A 349 11.31 -0.26 14.61
CA PRO A 349 11.56 -1.61 15.09
C PRO A 349 11.42 -1.62 16.63
N VAL A 350 10.89 -2.70 17.19
CA VAL A 350 11.00 -2.91 18.64
C VAL A 350 12.48 -2.85 18.98
N ALA A 351 12.88 -1.90 19.83
CA ALA A 351 14.26 -1.82 20.28
C ALA A 351 14.65 -3.20 20.84
N SER A 352 15.70 -3.80 20.30
CA SER A 352 16.24 -5.04 20.87
C SER A 352 16.45 -4.82 22.36
N PRO A 353 16.05 -5.75 23.23
CA PRO A 353 16.28 -5.59 24.65
C PRO A 353 17.77 -5.32 24.85
N VAL A 354 18.08 -4.16 25.41
CA VAL A 354 19.46 -3.81 25.78
C VAL A 354 19.92 -4.94 26.69
N PRO A 355 21.04 -5.63 26.41
CA PRO A 355 21.55 -6.64 27.32
C PRO A 355 21.75 -5.94 28.67
N GLY A 356 21.02 -6.42 29.68
CA GLY A 356 21.16 -5.90 31.04
C GLY A 356 22.64 -5.94 31.46
N PRO A 357 23.09 -5.00 32.30
CA PRO A 357 24.48 -4.98 32.74
C PRO A 357 24.81 -6.35 33.31
N MET A 358 25.86 -6.99 32.76
CA MET A 358 26.38 -8.24 33.29
C MET A 358 26.66 -8.05 34.78
N ALA A 359 26.02 -8.87 35.59
CA ALA A 359 26.25 -8.89 37.02
C ALA A 359 27.77 -9.01 37.27
N GLY A 360 28.37 -7.92 37.72
CA GLY A 360 29.78 -7.90 38.10
C GLY A 360 30.02 -8.93 39.18
N THR A 361 30.90 -9.85 38.93
CA THR A 361 31.52 -10.73 39.93
C THR A 361 32.13 -9.86 41.00
N LEU A 362 31.56 -9.90 42.19
CA LEU A 362 32.17 -9.31 43.39
C LEU A 362 33.55 -9.96 43.65
N PRO A 363 34.61 -9.18 43.85
CA PRO A 363 35.90 -9.75 44.26
C PRO A 363 35.77 -10.31 45.68
N SER A 364 36.19 -11.57 45.85
CA SER A 364 36.34 -12.22 47.14
C SER A 364 37.38 -11.45 48.00
N GLY A 365 36.89 -10.71 48.99
CA GLY A 365 37.73 -10.07 49.99
C GLY A 365 38.29 -11.10 50.94
N THR A 366 39.61 -11.22 50.95
CA THR A 366 40.39 -11.86 52.03
C THR A 366 40.38 -10.91 53.21
N ALA A 367 39.87 -11.38 54.35
CA ALA A 367 40.09 -10.72 55.65
C ALA A 367 41.33 -11.29 56.34
N PRO A 368 42.09 -10.48 57.11
CA PRO A 368 43.09 -10.98 58.03
C PRO A 368 42.47 -11.51 59.34
#